data_45d25bc10ab3f200dfdd1a5cd3df870d
#
_entry.id   45d25bc10ab3f200dfdd1a5cd3df870d
#
_cell.length_a   1.000
_cell.length_b   1.000
_cell.length_c   1.000
_cell.angle_alpha   90.00
_cell.angle_beta   90.00
_cell.angle_gamma   90.00
#
_symmetry.space_group_name_H-M   'P 1'
#
loop_
_entity.id
_entity.type
_entity.pdbx_description
1 polymer ?
#
loop_
_entity_poly.entity_id
_entity_poly.type
_entity_poly.pdbx_seq_one_letter_code
_entity_poly.pdbx_strand_id
1 'polypeptide(L)'
;PEYKTGGSFDKITVQQLLDMQSGVGVSDNYPSGPSGWGVAIAQMYASTDIPWFLKHNRKMDFEPGKDSIYRSVDPQMMGMIIQKVTGQSVSDYFTSHIWQAVGADFDATWNVDRVGGYEKTFCCFNAVARDYARIGQLVLDKGVVPFDKEQVISSSCLLYTSDAADE
;
A
#
# COMPACT_ATOMS: atom_id res chain seq x y z
N PRO A 1 -5.58 -7.09 16.83
CA PRO A 1 -5.52 -7.03 18.31
C PRO A 1 -4.12 -6.67 18.82
N GLU A 2 -3.06 -7.18 18.16
CA GLU A 2 -1.65 -6.99 18.58
C GLU A 2 -1.11 -5.55 18.40
N TYR A 3 -1.78 -4.72 17.60
CA TYR A 3 -1.42 -3.32 17.37
C TYR A 3 -2.27 -2.34 18.19
N LYS A 4 -3.26 -2.81 18.96
CA LYS A 4 -4.12 -1.94 19.76
C LYS A 4 -3.36 -1.21 20.85
N THR A 5 -3.65 0.07 21.01
CA THR A 5 -3.00 0.96 21.98
C THR A 5 -3.98 1.56 22.96
N GLY A 6 -5.29 1.46 22.71
CA GLY A 6 -6.34 2.18 23.44
C GLY A 6 -6.52 3.65 23.00
N GLY A 7 -5.83 4.07 21.91
CA GLY A 7 -5.86 5.46 21.42
C GLY A 7 -6.49 5.61 20.04
N SER A 8 -6.24 6.77 19.41
CA SER A 8 -6.79 7.13 18.09
C SER A 8 -6.30 6.19 16.97
N PHE A 9 -5.10 5.64 17.10
CA PHE A 9 -4.61 4.62 16.16
C PHE A 9 -5.57 3.44 16.01
N ASP A 10 -6.25 3.02 17.08
CA ASP A 10 -7.19 1.88 17.07
C ASP A 10 -8.52 2.18 16.35
N LYS A 11 -8.77 3.44 16.04
CA LYS A 11 -9.98 3.92 15.36
C LYS A 11 -9.82 4.00 13.84
N ILE A 12 -8.60 3.81 13.33
CA ILE A 12 -8.33 3.87 11.89
C ILE A 12 -9.13 2.78 11.19
N THR A 13 -9.89 3.16 10.17
CA THR A 13 -10.64 2.24 9.30
C THR A 13 -9.87 1.96 8.02
N VAL A 14 -10.22 0.87 7.32
CA VAL A 14 -9.68 0.55 6.00
C VAL A 14 -9.96 1.67 5.01
N GLN A 15 -11.16 2.27 5.07
CA GLN A 15 -11.54 3.41 4.24
C GLN A 15 -10.58 4.59 4.43
N GLN A 16 -10.27 4.95 5.66
CA GLN A 16 -9.37 6.06 5.96
C GLN A 16 -7.91 5.80 5.51
N LEU A 17 -7.48 4.53 5.46
CA LEU A 17 -6.19 4.19 4.85
C LEU A 17 -6.20 4.41 3.33
N LEU A 18 -7.29 4.00 2.64
CA LEU A 18 -7.46 4.23 1.21
C LEU A 18 -7.51 5.72 0.87
N ASP A 19 -8.13 6.53 1.72
CA ASP A 19 -8.29 7.97 1.55
C ASP A 19 -7.07 8.79 2.02
N MET A 20 -5.99 8.13 2.46
CA MET A 20 -4.83 8.80 3.07
C MET A 20 -5.21 9.67 4.28
N GLN A 21 -6.16 9.20 5.09
CA GLN A 21 -6.74 9.90 6.24
C GLN A 21 -6.43 9.22 7.58
N SER A 22 -5.42 8.38 7.64
CA SER A 22 -5.07 7.66 8.88
C SER A 22 -4.65 8.58 10.02
N GLY A 23 -3.95 9.66 9.69
CA GLY A 23 -3.37 10.59 10.67
C GLY A 23 -2.10 10.07 11.35
N VAL A 24 -1.56 8.91 10.96
CA VAL A 24 -0.32 8.36 11.55
C VAL A 24 0.85 9.28 11.24
N GLY A 25 1.62 9.66 12.26
CA GLY A 25 2.68 10.68 12.21
C GLY A 25 3.99 10.22 11.56
N VAL A 26 3.94 9.36 10.55
CA VAL A 26 5.09 8.99 9.69
C VAL A 26 5.02 9.85 8.44
N SER A 27 5.64 11.03 8.51
CA SER A 27 5.63 12.00 7.41
C SER A 27 6.56 11.57 6.28
N ASP A 28 6.12 11.75 5.03
CA ASP A 28 6.92 11.55 3.82
C ASP A 28 7.84 12.76 3.50
N ASN A 29 8.02 13.66 4.45
CA ASN A 29 8.95 14.77 4.32
C ASN A 29 10.39 14.30 4.58
N TYR A 30 11.26 14.47 3.59
CA TYR A 30 12.68 14.15 3.66
C TYR A 30 13.51 15.44 3.81
N PRO A 31 14.00 15.77 5.02
CA PRO A 31 14.92 16.89 5.16
C PRO A 31 16.20 16.66 4.36
N SER A 32 16.77 17.74 3.83
CA SER A 32 18.03 17.68 3.08
C SER A 32 19.21 17.31 3.99
N GLY A 33 20.19 16.58 3.42
CA GLY A 33 21.43 16.23 4.08
C GLY A 33 21.31 15.11 5.12
N PRO A 34 22.28 14.99 6.05
CA PRO A 34 22.37 13.86 7.00
C PRO A 34 21.15 13.74 7.93
N SER A 35 20.45 14.82 8.21
CA SER A 35 19.23 14.80 9.04
C SER A 35 18.07 14.00 8.41
N GLY A 36 18.07 13.83 7.07
CA GLY A 36 17.08 13.03 6.38
C GLY A 36 17.07 11.55 6.75
N TRP A 37 18.19 11.02 7.21
CA TRP A 37 18.29 9.61 7.63
C TRP A 37 17.65 9.33 8.99
N GLY A 38 17.46 10.36 9.80
CA GLY A 38 16.87 10.24 11.14
C GLY A 38 15.34 10.27 11.16
N VAL A 39 14.68 10.59 10.04
CA VAL A 39 13.21 10.68 10.00
C VAL A 39 12.56 9.31 9.89
N ALA A 40 11.33 9.20 10.42
CA ALA A 40 10.62 7.93 10.52
C ALA A 40 10.43 7.24 9.17
N ILE A 41 10.15 8.00 8.10
CA ILE A 41 9.99 7.41 6.76
C ILE A 41 11.28 6.77 6.24
N ALA A 42 12.45 7.40 6.43
CA ALA A 42 13.73 6.81 6.04
C ALA A 42 14.02 5.53 6.84
N GLN A 43 13.68 5.51 8.12
CA GLN A 43 13.76 4.32 8.95
C GLN A 43 12.83 3.22 8.47
N MET A 44 11.62 3.56 8.00
CA MET A 44 10.69 2.59 7.42
C MET A 44 11.25 1.94 6.15
N TYR A 45 11.87 2.74 5.26
CA TYR A 45 12.56 2.21 4.07
C TYR A 45 13.70 1.26 4.42
N ALA A 46 14.48 1.58 5.44
CA ALA A 46 15.60 0.77 5.90
C ALA A 46 15.19 -0.38 6.84
N SER A 47 13.94 -0.42 7.30
CA SER A 47 13.49 -1.40 8.28
C SER A 47 13.58 -2.82 7.74
N THR A 48 14.10 -3.71 8.59
CA THR A 48 14.08 -5.16 8.40
C THR A 48 12.97 -5.82 9.21
N ASP A 49 12.11 -5.04 9.87
CA ASP A 49 10.96 -5.52 10.65
C ASP A 49 9.85 -4.45 10.63
N ILE A 50 9.02 -4.49 9.59
CA ILE A 50 7.89 -3.54 9.43
C ILE A 50 6.88 -3.63 10.60
N PRO A 51 6.50 -4.81 11.11
CA PRO A 51 5.66 -4.91 12.29
C PRO A 51 6.23 -4.19 13.52
N TRP A 52 7.54 -4.35 13.76
CA TRP A 52 8.21 -3.65 14.84
C TRP A 52 8.19 -2.13 14.62
N PHE A 53 8.51 -1.69 13.40
CA PHE A 53 8.48 -0.27 13.05
C PHE A 53 7.12 0.35 13.34
N LEU A 54 6.03 -0.27 12.89
CA LEU A 54 4.67 0.22 13.10
C LEU A 54 4.29 0.25 14.59
N LYS A 55 4.72 -0.74 15.38
CA LYS A 55 4.48 -0.75 16.83
C LYS A 55 5.12 0.42 17.55
N HIS A 56 6.23 0.96 17.03
CA HIS A 56 6.98 2.04 17.66
C HIS A 56 6.67 3.43 17.07
N ASN A 57 5.95 3.50 15.94
CA ASN A 57 5.61 4.74 15.25
C ASN A 57 4.08 4.94 15.16
N ARG A 58 3.40 4.96 16.32
CA ARG A 58 1.94 5.10 16.42
C ARG A 58 1.48 6.48 16.90
N LYS A 59 2.39 7.46 16.95
CA LYS A 59 2.03 8.83 17.21
C LYS A 59 1.10 9.32 16.10
N MET A 60 0.06 10.04 16.48
CA MET A 60 -0.90 10.63 15.55
C MET A 60 -0.55 12.10 15.36
N ASP A 61 -0.58 12.58 14.12
CA ASP A 61 -0.49 14.02 13.80
C ASP A 61 -1.87 14.68 13.83
N PHE A 62 -2.91 13.91 13.50
CA PHE A 62 -4.32 14.32 13.57
C PHE A 62 -5.22 13.11 13.82
N GLU A 63 -6.46 13.33 14.18
CA GLU A 63 -7.46 12.27 14.37
C GLU A 63 -7.83 11.64 13.01
N PRO A 64 -8.00 10.29 12.94
CA PRO A 64 -8.37 9.62 11.70
C PRO A 64 -9.62 10.20 11.06
N GLY A 65 -9.56 10.47 9.75
CA GLY A 65 -10.65 11.05 8.98
C GLY A 65 -10.75 12.57 9.02
N LYS A 66 -9.86 13.25 9.75
CA LYS A 66 -9.93 14.72 9.89
C LYS A 66 -9.30 15.45 8.69
N ASP A 67 -8.17 14.95 8.20
CA ASP A 67 -7.43 15.55 7.11
C ASP A 67 -6.96 14.45 6.15
N SER A 68 -6.77 14.77 4.87
CA SER A 68 -6.19 13.87 3.87
C SER A 68 -4.77 14.34 3.54
N ILE A 69 -3.77 13.57 3.97
CA ILE A 69 -2.35 13.84 3.74
C ILE A 69 -1.67 12.55 3.32
N TYR A 70 -1.03 12.56 2.17
CA TYR A 70 -0.28 11.40 1.67
C TYR A 70 0.69 10.86 2.73
N ARG A 71 0.60 9.55 3.00
CA ARG A 71 1.42 8.84 3.97
C ARG A 71 1.77 7.46 3.43
N SER A 72 3.05 7.19 3.19
CA SER A 72 3.54 5.86 2.80
C SER A 72 3.19 4.75 3.80
N VAL A 73 2.98 5.11 5.05
CA VAL A 73 2.56 4.15 6.08
C VAL A 73 1.16 3.58 5.83
N ASP A 74 0.27 4.30 5.16
CA ASP A 74 -1.10 3.85 4.88
C ASP A 74 -1.15 2.66 3.92
N PRO A 75 -0.52 2.70 2.72
CA PRO A 75 -0.44 1.52 1.87
C PRO A 75 0.37 0.38 2.51
N GLN A 76 1.33 0.65 3.38
CA GLN A 76 2.01 -0.42 4.12
C GLN A 76 1.05 -1.15 5.07
N MET A 77 0.22 -0.43 5.80
CA MET A 77 -0.81 -1.03 6.65
C MET A 77 -1.83 -1.81 5.83
N MET A 78 -2.21 -1.31 4.65
CA MET A 78 -3.09 -2.02 3.71
C MET A 78 -2.50 -3.37 3.29
N GLY A 79 -1.22 -3.42 2.90
CA GLY A 79 -0.55 -4.67 2.54
C GLY A 79 -0.57 -5.68 3.69
N MET A 80 -0.30 -5.23 4.91
CA MET A 80 -0.36 -6.10 6.10
C MET A 80 -1.78 -6.60 6.40
N ILE A 81 -2.81 -5.78 6.14
CA ILE A 81 -4.21 -6.19 6.29
C ILE A 81 -4.54 -7.27 5.25
N ILE A 82 -4.15 -7.09 3.99
CA ILE A 82 -4.34 -8.07 2.92
C ILE A 82 -3.74 -9.42 3.35
N GLN A 83 -2.46 -9.43 3.74
CA GLN A 83 -1.79 -10.65 4.17
C GLN A 83 -2.49 -11.30 5.39
N LYS A 84 -2.95 -10.49 6.34
CA LYS A 84 -3.65 -10.99 7.55
C LYS A 84 -5.01 -11.59 7.23
N VAL A 85 -5.76 -11.00 6.31
CA VAL A 85 -7.14 -11.42 5.97
C VAL A 85 -7.12 -12.62 5.03
N THR A 86 -6.22 -12.61 4.04
CA THR A 86 -6.15 -13.66 3.01
C THR A 86 -5.30 -14.87 3.45
N GLY A 87 -4.37 -14.67 4.38
CA GLY A 87 -3.38 -15.68 4.75
C GLY A 87 -2.29 -15.88 3.68
N GLN A 88 -2.25 -15.05 2.65
CA GLN A 88 -1.28 -15.08 1.56
C GLN A 88 -0.37 -13.85 1.63
N SER A 89 0.83 -13.94 1.05
CA SER A 89 1.65 -12.75 0.80
C SER A 89 0.93 -11.79 -0.16
N VAL A 90 1.25 -10.49 -0.13
CA VAL A 90 0.68 -9.55 -1.09
C VAL A 90 1.11 -9.92 -2.51
N SER A 91 2.34 -10.39 -2.69
CA SER A 91 2.87 -10.84 -3.97
C SER A 91 2.08 -12.02 -4.54
N ASP A 92 1.79 -13.05 -3.73
CA ASP A 92 1.01 -14.21 -4.17
C ASP A 92 -0.44 -13.81 -4.50
N TYR A 93 -1.05 -13.00 -3.63
CA TYR A 93 -2.42 -12.52 -3.84
C TYR A 93 -2.53 -11.67 -5.11
N PHE A 94 -1.60 -10.73 -5.31
CA PHE A 94 -1.55 -9.89 -6.51
C PHE A 94 -1.27 -10.70 -7.78
N THR A 95 -0.38 -11.68 -7.70
CA THR A 95 -0.04 -12.56 -8.82
C THR A 95 -1.27 -13.31 -9.31
N SER A 96 -1.99 -13.97 -8.39
CA SER A 96 -3.14 -14.81 -8.76
C SER A 96 -4.37 -14.03 -9.22
N HIS A 97 -4.58 -12.80 -8.73
CA HIS A 97 -5.79 -12.04 -9.02
C HIS A 97 -5.60 -10.98 -10.10
N ILE A 98 -4.41 -10.45 -10.26
CA ILE A 98 -4.15 -9.32 -11.18
C ILE A 98 -3.08 -9.65 -12.20
N TRP A 99 -1.86 -10.04 -11.75
CA TRP A 99 -0.69 -10.14 -12.62
C TRP A 99 -0.86 -11.16 -13.74
N GLN A 100 -1.39 -12.34 -13.41
CA GLN A 100 -1.71 -13.38 -14.40
C GLN A 100 -2.90 -12.97 -15.28
N ALA A 101 -3.93 -12.37 -14.70
CA ALA A 101 -5.13 -11.97 -15.42
C ALA A 101 -4.84 -10.91 -16.50
N VAL A 102 -3.94 -9.95 -16.24
CA VAL A 102 -3.55 -8.96 -17.26
C VAL A 102 -2.63 -9.52 -18.33
N GLY A 103 -2.21 -10.79 -18.24
CA GLY A 103 -1.33 -11.44 -19.19
C GLY A 103 0.08 -10.86 -19.16
N ALA A 104 0.64 -10.60 -17.98
CA ALA A 104 2.02 -10.15 -17.83
C ALA A 104 2.99 -11.16 -18.45
N ASP A 105 3.97 -10.67 -19.23
CA ASP A 105 4.92 -11.52 -19.95
C ASP A 105 6.11 -11.96 -19.10
N PHE A 106 6.42 -11.18 -18.06
CA PHE A 106 7.62 -11.39 -17.25
C PHE A 106 7.28 -11.40 -15.76
N ASP A 107 8.14 -12.05 -14.98
CA ASP A 107 8.07 -11.99 -13.54
C ASP A 107 8.33 -10.57 -13.04
N ALA A 108 7.62 -10.21 -11.99
CA ALA A 108 7.86 -9.00 -11.23
C ALA A 108 8.44 -9.34 -9.84
N THR A 109 9.07 -8.38 -9.20
CA THR A 109 9.58 -8.54 -7.85
C THR A 109 9.08 -7.43 -6.94
N TRP A 110 8.86 -7.76 -5.67
CA TRP A 110 8.55 -6.79 -4.63
C TRP A 110 9.60 -6.87 -3.52
N ASN A 111 10.12 -5.74 -3.10
CA ASN A 111 11.07 -5.74 -1.99
C ASN A 111 10.36 -6.10 -0.70
N VAL A 112 10.99 -6.96 0.09
CA VAL A 112 10.51 -7.36 1.42
C VAL A 112 11.38 -6.75 2.52
N ASP A 113 10.86 -6.66 3.73
CA ASP A 113 11.64 -6.21 4.89
C ASP A 113 12.71 -7.23 5.30
N ARG A 114 12.41 -8.52 5.16
CA ARG A 114 13.32 -9.66 5.37
C ARG A 114 12.81 -10.89 4.65
N VAL A 115 13.62 -11.91 4.55
CA VAL A 115 13.22 -13.21 3.99
C VAL A 115 12.01 -13.75 4.76
N GLY A 116 10.92 -14.05 4.04
CA GLY A 116 9.66 -14.49 4.63
C GLY A 116 8.90 -13.43 5.42
N GLY A 117 9.27 -12.15 5.28
CA GLY A 117 8.64 -11.02 5.92
C GLY A 117 7.52 -10.39 5.08
N TYR A 118 7.32 -9.08 5.25
CA TYR A 118 6.28 -8.31 4.58
C TYR A 118 6.82 -7.58 3.36
N GLU A 119 6.07 -7.57 2.27
CA GLU A 119 6.33 -6.69 1.15
C GLU A 119 6.24 -5.23 1.59
N LYS A 120 7.15 -4.40 1.06
CA LYS A 120 7.11 -2.95 1.25
C LYS A 120 6.09 -2.36 0.28
N THR A 121 4.80 -2.46 0.64
CA THR A 121 3.68 -2.12 -0.24
C THR A 121 3.52 -0.61 -0.47
N PHE A 122 4.25 0.20 0.27
CA PHE A 122 4.36 1.65 0.03
C PHE A 122 5.33 2.00 -1.11
N CYS A 123 6.08 1.02 -1.65
CA CYS A 123 7.05 1.21 -2.73
C CYS A 123 7.42 -0.12 -3.39
N CYS A 124 8.44 -0.04 -4.22
CA CYS A 124 9.44 -1.09 -4.42
C CYS A 124 8.92 -2.33 -5.14
N PHE A 125 7.84 -2.18 -5.91
CA PHE A 125 7.40 -3.13 -6.93
C PHE A 125 8.18 -2.89 -8.21
N ASN A 126 8.82 -3.91 -8.76
CA ASN A 126 9.71 -3.84 -9.92
C ASN A 126 9.20 -4.76 -11.02
N ALA A 127 8.90 -4.21 -12.16
CA ALA A 127 8.43 -4.93 -13.34
C ALA A 127 8.94 -4.27 -14.62
N VAL A 128 8.82 -4.93 -15.74
CA VAL A 128 9.10 -4.32 -17.03
C VAL A 128 8.01 -3.32 -17.41
N ALA A 129 8.38 -2.25 -18.11
CA ALA A 129 7.48 -1.15 -18.45
C ALA A 129 6.21 -1.60 -19.20
N ARG A 130 6.33 -2.61 -20.06
CA ARG A 130 5.18 -3.15 -20.80
C ARG A 130 4.15 -3.79 -19.87
N ASP A 131 4.56 -4.49 -18.84
CA ASP A 131 3.65 -5.14 -17.91
C ASP A 131 3.03 -4.12 -16.95
N TYR A 132 3.75 -3.05 -16.59
CA TYR A 132 3.13 -1.87 -15.95
C TYR A 132 2.03 -1.25 -16.83
N ALA A 133 2.26 -1.12 -18.15
CA ALA A 133 1.27 -0.59 -19.06
C ALA A 133 -0.01 -1.45 -19.11
N ARG A 134 0.08 -2.77 -18.93
CA ARG A 134 -1.07 -3.66 -18.83
C ARG A 134 -1.94 -3.37 -17.60
N ILE A 135 -1.31 -3.04 -16.46
CA ILE A 135 -2.04 -2.58 -15.27
C ILE A 135 -2.75 -1.25 -15.57
N GLY A 136 -2.05 -0.31 -16.23
CA GLY A 136 -2.67 0.94 -16.69
C GLY A 136 -3.86 0.69 -17.62
N GLN A 137 -3.72 -0.25 -18.56
CA GLN A 137 -4.81 -0.63 -19.45
C GLN A 137 -6.00 -1.24 -18.69
N LEU A 138 -5.75 -2.10 -17.69
CA LEU A 138 -6.81 -2.65 -16.83
C LEU A 138 -7.62 -1.54 -16.15
N VAL A 139 -6.95 -0.47 -15.68
CA VAL A 139 -7.64 0.70 -15.09
C VAL A 139 -8.49 1.42 -16.14
N LEU A 140 -7.94 1.68 -17.33
CA LEU A 140 -8.68 2.30 -18.45
C LEU A 140 -9.89 1.47 -18.89
N ASP A 141 -9.77 0.15 -18.86
CA ASP A 141 -10.85 -0.80 -19.19
C ASP A 141 -11.79 -1.08 -17.99
N LYS A 142 -11.74 -0.22 -16.96
CA LYS A 142 -12.60 -0.29 -15.76
C LYS A 142 -12.54 -1.64 -15.05
N GLY A 143 -11.35 -2.23 -15.00
CA GLY A 143 -11.10 -3.49 -14.30
C GLY A 143 -11.45 -4.75 -15.10
N VAL A 144 -11.72 -4.62 -16.39
CA VAL A 144 -12.00 -5.75 -17.30
C VAL A 144 -10.73 -6.13 -18.06
N VAL A 145 -10.32 -7.40 -18.00
CA VAL A 145 -9.17 -7.86 -18.81
C VAL A 145 -9.57 -8.04 -20.28
N PRO A 146 -8.67 -7.70 -21.24
CA PRO A 146 -9.05 -7.63 -22.66
C PRO A 146 -9.29 -9.00 -23.30
N PHE A 147 -8.65 -10.09 -22.82
CA PHE A 147 -8.64 -11.39 -23.50
C PHE A 147 -9.95 -12.17 -23.32
N ASP A 148 -10.42 -12.34 -22.11
CA ASP A 148 -11.61 -13.15 -21.77
C ASP A 148 -12.79 -12.31 -21.27
N LYS A 149 -12.60 -10.97 -21.17
CA LYS A 149 -13.60 -10.03 -20.68
C LYS A 149 -13.98 -10.25 -19.21
N GLU A 150 -13.12 -10.89 -18.45
CA GLU A 150 -13.31 -11.06 -17.02
C GLU A 150 -13.17 -9.73 -16.26
N GLN A 151 -14.09 -9.49 -15.34
CA GLN A 151 -14.05 -8.35 -14.42
C GLN A 151 -13.19 -8.72 -13.20
N VAL A 152 -11.91 -8.37 -13.19
CA VAL A 152 -10.99 -8.71 -12.08
C VAL A 152 -10.94 -7.64 -10.98
N ILE A 153 -11.28 -6.38 -11.31
CA ILE A 153 -11.47 -5.30 -10.34
C ILE A 153 -12.83 -4.66 -10.60
N SER A 154 -13.67 -4.50 -9.59
CA SER A 154 -14.97 -3.86 -9.81
C SER A 154 -14.80 -2.41 -10.26
N SER A 155 -15.61 -1.98 -11.22
CA SER A 155 -15.57 -0.61 -11.74
C SER A 155 -15.85 0.43 -10.63
N SER A 156 -16.67 0.09 -9.65
CA SER A 156 -16.94 0.98 -8.50
C SER A 156 -15.70 1.22 -7.62
N CYS A 157 -14.84 0.20 -7.47
CA CYS A 157 -13.57 0.39 -6.75
C CYS A 157 -12.62 1.33 -7.49
N LEU A 158 -12.57 1.23 -8.84
CA LEU A 158 -11.70 2.08 -9.64
C LEU A 158 -12.20 3.52 -9.73
N LEU A 159 -13.51 3.73 -9.83
CA LEU A 159 -14.12 5.07 -9.83
C LEU A 159 -13.87 5.78 -8.50
N TYR A 160 -13.98 5.05 -7.39
CA TYR A 160 -13.70 5.61 -6.07
C TYR A 160 -12.26 6.15 -5.95
N THR A 161 -11.27 5.43 -6.49
CA THR A 161 -9.86 5.87 -6.45
C THR A 161 -9.56 7.00 -7.43
N SER A 162 -10.33 7.16 -8.52
CA SER A 162 -10.13 8.26 -9.48
C SER A 162 -10.74 9.57 -8.99
N ASP A 163 -11.91 9.55 -8.35
CA ASP A 163 -12.57 10.74 -7.83
C ASP A 163 -11.77 11.38 -6.67
N ALA A 164 -11.04 10.58 -5.89
CA ALA A 164 -10.14 11.08 -4.83
C ALA A 164 -8.88 11.77 -5.36
N ALA A 165 -8.56 11.64 -6.64
CA ALA A 165 -7.40 12.30 -7.27
C ALA A 165 -7.73 13.66 -7.89
N ASP A 166 -9.03 13.98 -8.06
CA ASP A 166 -9.50 15.22 -8.70
C ASP A 166 -9.92 16.31 -7.67
N GLU A 167 -9.85 16.03 -6.35
CA GLU A 167 -10.04 16.97 -5.24
C GLU A 167 -8.69 17.44 -4.66
#